data_657e9636654cd334b50f4ce81ec7ba66
#
_entry.id   657e9636654cd334b50f4ce81ec7ba66
#
_cell.length_a   1.000
_cell.length_b   1.000
_cell.length_c   1.000
_cell.angle_alpha   90.00
_cell.angle_beta   90.00
_cell.angle_gamma   90.00
#
_symmetry.space_group_name_H-M   'P 1'
#
loop_
_entity.id
_entity.type
_entity.pdbx_description
1 polymer ?
#
loop_
_entity_poly.entity_id
_entity_poly.type
_entity_poly.pdbx_seq_one_letter_code
_entity_poly.pdbx_strand_id
1 'polypeptide(L)'
;MMAQSVSFEIPQRLAADLKQWRNRIGLVGVVALAISLAGSLVAPQGQFFRSYLWSYVLFLGISLGCMAWLMVQYMTGGAWGVVIRRPAEAAARTLPLMALLFIPILIGIPSLYSWSHASVVAADPVLKYKSMYLNFPFFVGRAVFYFLGWLFCAWFLNRWSEREDRTGDPAAHQKLAALSGPGVLFWGFTVTFMSIDWVMSLEPHWFSTMYGLLFIAGQGLSAMSLLIALLVLLSKYEPMNRVLTPRHMHDLGKLLLANVMVWAYFSFSQFLIIWTGNLPEEIPFYLRRLTGGWWWLALLLVVGHFALPFALLLSRDLKRNFTLISRIAIFILFMRAVDIYWQTAPDALNGVFAPSWMDLTVPIGIGGIWLAYFLFNLAQRPLMPLHDPHLEEALQHGRE
;
A
#
# COMPACT_ATOMS: atom_id res chain seq x y z
N MET A 1 -13.05 -11.22 -41.57
CA MET A 1 -11.89 -10.38 -41.26
C MET A 1 -11.08 -11.10 -40.19
N MET A 2 -9.90 -11.57 -40.50
CA MET A 2 -9.03 -12.26 -39.54
C MET A 2 -8.68 -11.26 -38.42
N ALA A 3 -9.08 -11.57 -37.21
CA ALA A 3 -8.60 -10.86 -36.02
C ALA A 3 -7.07 -11.04 -35.98
N GLN A 4 -6.32 -9.99 -36.27
CA GLN A 4 -4.88 -9.97 -36.02
C GLN A 4 -4.71 -10.32 -34.53
N SER A 5 -4.05 -11.42 -34.25
CA SER A 5 -3.75 -11.85 -32.88
C SER A 5 -2.93 -10.73 -32.21
N VAL A 6 -3.55 -10.01 -31.29
CA VAL A 6 -2.88 -8.96 -30.53
C VAL A 6 -1.82 -9.64 -29.67
N SER A 7 -0.55 -9.39 -29.95
CA SER A 7 0.53 -9.85 -29.07
C SER A 7 0.49 -9.04 -27.78
N PHE A 8 0.44 -9.72 -26.64
CA PHE A 8 0.49 -9.09 -25.31
C PHE A 8 1.90 -8.98 -24.75
N GLU A 9 2.90 -9.33 -25.54
CA GLU A 9 4.31 -9.16 -25.17
C GLU A 9 4.65 -7.67 -25.01
N ILE A 10 5.67 -7.40 -24.20
CA ILE A 10 6.14 -6.04 -23.96
C ILE A 10 6.87 -5.53 -25.21
N PRO A 11 6.39 -4.43 -25.84
CA PRO A 11 7.06 -3.85 -26.97
C PRO A 11 8.50 -3.39 -26.63
N GLN A 12 9.43 -3.48 -27.58
CA GLN A 12 10.83 -3.08 -27.36
C GLN A 12 10.96 -1.65 -26.82
N ARG A 13 10.14 -0.72 -27.33
CA ARG A 13 10.11 0.67 -26.85
C ARG A 13 9.76 0.74 -25.36
N LEU A 14 8.68 0.06 -24.94
CA LEU A 14 8.27 0.05 -23.53
C LEU A 14 9.33 -0.63 -22.65
N ALA A 15 9.94 -1.73 -23.12
CA ALA A 15 11.01 -2.41 -22.38
C ALA A 15 12.22 -1.49 -22.16
N ALA A 16 12.60 -0.69 -23.17
CA ALA A 16 13.67 0.30 -23.07
C ALA A 16 13.31 1.42 -22.07
N ASP A 17 12.09 1.97 -22.16
CA ASP A 17 11.60 3.02 -21.26
C ASP A 17 11.54 2.53 -19.81
N LEU A 18 10.99 1.33 -19.56
CA LEU A 18 10.95 0.70 -18.23
C LEU A 18 12.35 0.50 -17.65
N LYS A 19 13.32 0.05 -18.46
CA LYS A 19 14.73 -0.09 -18.05
C LYS A 19 15.36 1.26 -17.71
N GLN A 20 15.10 2.30 -18.49
CA GLN A 20 15.61 3.64 -18.25
C GLN A 20 15.01 4.23 -16.96
N TRP A 21 13.70 4.16 -16.79
CA TRP A 21 13.02 4.64 -15.59
C TRP A 21 13.49 3.90 -14.35
N ARG A 22 13.56 2.57 -14.41
CA ARG A 22 14.09 1.74 -13.33
C ARG A 22 15.46 2.22 -12.86
N ASN A 23 16.40 2.42 -13.79
CA ASN A 23 17.78 2.80 -13.45
C ASN A 23 17.84 4.21 -12.85
N ARG A 24 17.12 5.19 -13.43
CA ARG A 24 17.09 6.57 -12.94
C ARG A 24 16.42 6.66 -11.57
N ILE A 25 15.25 6.06 -11.41
CA ILE A 25 14.46 6.08 -10.16
C ILE A 25 15.21 5.31 -9.06
N GLY A 26 15.79 4.16 -9.39
CA GLY A 26 16.59 3.37 -8.46
C GLY A 26 17.82 4.13 -7.96
N LEU A 27 18.53 4.82 -8.87
CA LEU A 27 19.69 5.66 -8.50
C LEU A 27 19.26 6.80 -7.55
N VAL A 28 18.19 7.52 -7.89
CA VAL A 28 17.63 8.57 -7.00
C VAL A 28 17.25 7.99 -5.66
N GLY A 29 16.61 6.81 -5.63
CA GLY A 29 16.24 6.12 -4.40
C GLY A 29 17.44 5.77 -3.52
N VAL A 30 18.46 5.15 -4.11
CA VAL A 30 19.69 4.79 -3.37
C VAL A 30 20.41 6.01 -2.83
N VAL A 31 20.56 7.07 -3.66
CA VAL A 31 21.21 8.32 -3.24
C VAL A 31 20.42 8.99 -2.10
N ALA A 32 19.11 9.10 -2.22
CA ALA A 32 18.26 9.71 -1.19
C ALA A 32 18.34 8.95 0.14
N LEU A 33 18.33 7.60 0.10
CA LEU A 33 18.46 6.78 1.29
C LEU A 33 19.86 6.88 1.90
N ALA A 34 20.92 6.91 1.09
CA ALA A 34 22.30 7.09 1.56
C ALA A 34 22.49 8.46 2.22
N ILE A 35 21.95 9.54 1.65
CA ILE A 35 21.97 10.89 2.25
C ILE A 35 21.21 10.88 3.58
N SER A 36 20.06 10.22 3.65
CA SER A 36 19.29 10.13 4.90
C SER A 36 20.01 9.34 5.97
N LEU A 37 20.68 8.25 5.60
CA LEU A 37 21.49 7.45 6.51
C LEU A 37 22.71 8.24 7.01
N ALA A 38 23.44 8.92 6.14
CA ALA A 38 24.55 9.80 6.54
C ALA A 38 24.08 10.95 7.44
N GLY A 39 22.93 11.56 7.10
CA GLY A 39 22.31 12.61 7.89
C GLY A 39 21.87 12.16 9.29
N SER A 40 21.61 10.86 9.49
CA SER A 40 21.25 10.32 10.81
C SER A 40 22.34 10.51 11.87
N LEU A 41 23.60 10.73 11.44
CA LEU A 41 24.73 10.99 12.33
C LEU A 41 24.67 12.39 12.97
N VAL A 42 23.96 13.34 12.32
CA VAL A 42 23.86 14.73 12.79
C VAL A 42 22.43 15.14 13.17
N ALA A 43 21.45 14.33 12.82
CA ALA A 43 20.05 14.55 13.14
C ALA A 43 19.71 14.17 14.59
N PRO A 44 18.58 14.65 15.14
CA PRO A 44 18.10 14.18 16.45
C PRO A 44 17.98 12.66 16.50
N GLN A 45 18.32 12.09 17.66
CA GLN A 45 18.32 10.66 17.86
C GLN A 45 16.98 10.02 17.49
N GLY A 46 17.03 8.96 16.69
CA GLY A 46 15.85 8.22 16.23
C GLY A 46 15.09 8.85 15.06
N GLN A 47 15.43 10.07 14.60
CA GLN A 47 14.70 10.73 13.51
C GLN A 47 14.69 9.89 12.22
N PHE A 48 15.82 9.31 11.84
CA PHE A 48 15.90 8.42 10.68
C PHE A 48 14.89 7.26 10.77
N PHE A 49 14.85 6.56 11.91
CA PHE A 49 13.96 5.42 12.09
C PHE A 49 12.48 5.80 12.08
N ARG A 50 12.13 7.00 12.58
CA ARG A 50 10.76 7.54 12.53
C ARG A 50 10.33 7.80 11.08
N SER A 51 11.17 8.50 10.31
CA SER A 51 10.92 8.75 8.88
C SER A 51 10.91 7.45 8.09
N TYR A 52 11.74 6.47 8.49
CA TYR A 52 11.81 5.17 7.85
C TYR A 52 10.53 4.34 8.08
N LEU A 53 10.02 4.29 9.30
CA LEU A 53 8.85 3.48 9.66
C LEU A 53 7.61 3.85 8.82
N TRP A 54 7.22 5.13 8.79
CA TRP A 54 6.03 5.52 8.05
C TRP A 54 6.20 5.33 6.54
N SER A 55 7.39 5.61 6.01
CA SER A 55 7.70 5.39 4.60
C SER A 55 7.63 3.92 4.25
N TYR A 56 8.20 3.07 5.09
CA TYR A 56 8.16 1.62 4.94
C TYR A 56 6.72 1.08 4.93
N VAL A 57 5.90 1.51 5.88
CA VAL A 57 4.49 1.11 6.00
C VAL A 57 3.69 1.52 4.76
N LEU A 58 3.99 2.67 4.16
CA LEU A 58 3.35 3.13 2.91
C LEU A 58 3.62 2.15 1.77
N PHE A 59 4.89 1.84 1.47
CA PHE A 59 5.25 1.01 0.32
C PHE A 59 4.94 -0.48 0.53
N LEU A 60 5.06 -0.98 1.75
CA LEU A 60 4.56 -2.30 2.11
C LEU A 60 3.04 -2.37 1.91
N GLY A 61 2.32 -1.33 2.34
CA GLY A 61 0.87 -1.25 2.19
C GLY A 61 0.41 -1.30 0.73
N ILE A 62 1.16 -0.68 -0.19
CA ILE A 62 0.90 -0.77 -1.63
C ILE A 62 1.09 -2.22 -2.12
N SER A 63 2.19 -2.89 -1.73
CA SER A 63 2.46 -4.27 -2.14
C SER A 63 1.40 -5.24 -1.65
N LEU A 64 1.02 -5.13 -0.38
CA LEU A 64 -0.02 -5.97 0.25
C LEU A 64 -1.42 -5.67 -0.31
N GLY A 65 -1.74 -4.40 -0.54
CA GLY A 65 -3.00 -3.99 -1.15
C GLY A 65 -3.15 -4.50 -2.59
N CYS A 66 -2.07 -4.50 -3.38
CA CYS A 66 -2.08 -5.10 -4.72
C CYS A 66 -2.27 -6.61 -4.66
N MET A 67 -1.63 -7.32 -3.71
CA MET A 67 -1.86 -8.75 -3.48
C MET A 67 -3.32 -9.02 -3.08
N ALA A 68 -3.90 -8.18 -2.23
CA ALA A 68 -5.30 -8.31 -1.84
C ALA A 68 -6.25 -8.12 -3.03
N TRP A 69 -6.02 -7.10 -3.88
CA TRP A 69 -6.82 -6.88 -5.09
C TRP A 69 -6.71 -8.04 -6.08
N LEU A 70 -5.54 -8.69 -6.22
CA LEU A 70 -5.40 -9.93 -6.98
C LEU A 70 -6.30 -11.03 -6.43
N MET A 71 -6.26 -11.26 -5.12
CA MET A 71 -7.08 -12.29 -4.48
C MET A 71 -8.59 -11.99 -4.64
N VAL A 72 -9.01 -10.74 -4.49
CA VAL A 72 -10.39 -10.33 -4.74
C VAL A 72 -10.79 -10.59 -6.20
N GLN A 73 -9.92 -10.25 -7.16
CA GLN A 73 -10.17 -10.49 -8.58
C GLN A 73 -10.35 -11.98 -8.90
N TYR A 74 -9.48 -12.86 -8.37
CA TYR A 74 -9.60 -14.30 -8.57
C TYR A 74 -10.88 -14.92 -7.97
N MET A 75 -11.44 -14.28 -6.94
CA MET A 75 -12.70 -14.71 -6.32
C MET A 75 -13.95 -14.20 -7.05
N THR A 76 -13.88 -12.97 -7.58
CA THR A 76 -15.06 -12.28 -8.15
C THR A 76 -15.10 -12.31 -9.66
N GLY A 77 -13.95 -12.49 -10.33
CA GLY A 77 -13.83 -12.41 -11.78
C GLY A 77 -14.09 -10.99 -12.33
N GLY A 78 -14.35 -10.94 -13.64
CA GLY A 78 -14.79 -9.74 -14.36
C GLY A 78 -13.67 -8.96 -15.05
N ALA A 79 -14.05 -8.22 -16.09
CA ALA A 79 -13.17 -7.47 -16.99
C ALA A 79 -12.26 -6.45 -16.27
N TRP A 80 -12.74 -5.82 -15.18
CA TRP A 80 -12.02 -4.82 -14.42
C TRP A 80 -10.71 -5.38 -13.82
N GLY A 81 -10.74 -6.64 -13.40
CA GLY A 81 -9.62 -7.27 -12.71
C GLY A 81 -8.53 -7.74 -13.67
N VAL A 82 -8.89 -8.15 -14.88
CA VAL A 82 -7.94 -8.63 -15.90
C VAL A 82 -6.92 -7.55 -16.28
N VAL A 83 -7.37 -6.31 -16.44
CA VAL A 83 -6.47 -5.20 -16.85
C VAL A 83 -5.49 -4.78 -15.76
N ILE A 84 -5.82 -4.96 -14.48
CA ILE A 84 -4.93 -4.63 -13.35
C ILE A 84 -4.04 -5.81 -12.92
N ARG A 85 -4.32 -7.03 -13.40
CA ARG A 85 -3.72 -8.27 -12.90
C ARG A 85 -2.20 -8.24 -12.96
N ARG A 86 -1.59 -7.93 -14.12
CA ARG A 86 -0.13 -7.91 -14.28
C ARG A 86 0.58 -6.85 -13.45
N PRO A 87 0.10 -5.59 -13.43
CA PRO A 87 0.60 -4.60 -12.49
C PRO A 87 0.52 -5.04 -11.02
N ALA A 88 -0.59 -5.63 -10.61
CA ALA A 88 -0.77 -6.08 -9.23
C ALA A 88 0.14 -7.27 -8.88
N GLU A 89 0.34 -8.23 -9.80
CA GLU A 89 1.32 -9.32 -9.65
C GLU A 89 2.76 -8.78 -9.51
N ALA A 90 3.12 -7.78 -10.32
CA ALA A 90 4.45 -7.16 -10.25
C ALA A 90 4.68 -6.46 -8.90
N ALA A 91 3.64 -5.80 -8.36
CA ALA A 91 3.69 -5.18 -7.03
C ALA A 91 3.76 -6.23 -5.91
N ALA A 92 2.98 -7.31 -5.97
CA ALA A 92 3.06 -8.40 -4.99
C ALA A 92 4.45 -9.06 -4.97
N ARG A 93 5.15 -9.15 -6.12
CA ARG A 93 6.53 -9.63 -6.22
C ARG A 93 7.57 -8.71 -5.58
N THR A 94 7.19 -7.53 -5.09
CA THR A 94 8.10 -6.67 -4.30
C THR A 94 8.17 -7.07 -2.83
N LEU A 95 7.31 -7.96 -2.34
CA LEU A 95 7.29 -8.39 -0.92
C LEU A 95 8.62 -8.96 -0.41
N PRO A 96 9.42 -9.74 -1.18
CA PRO A 96 10.76 -10.14 -0.72
C PRO A 96 11.69 -8.95 -0.44
N LEU A 97 11.65 -7.92 -1.29
CA LEU A 97 12.38 -6.68 -1.03
C LEU A 97 11.88 -5.99 0.24
N MET A 98 10.56 -5.95 0.46
CA MET A 98 9.99 -5.36 1.68
C MET A 98 10.38 -6.14 2.93
N ALA A 99 10.54 -7.46 2.86
CA ALA A 99 11.08 -8.25 3.97
C ALA A 99 12.54 -7.86 4.32
N LEU A 100 13.37 -7.62 3.32
CA LEU A 100 14.74 -7.12 3.53
C LEU A 100 14.75 -5.68 4.10
N LEU A 101 13.88 -4.81 3.57
CA LEU A 101 13.74 -3.43 4.04
C LEU A 101 13.08 -3.33 5.44
N PHE A 102 12.65 -4.43 6.04
CA PHE A 102 12.21 -4.47 7.44
C PHE A 102 13.37 -4.49 8.44
N ILE A 103 14.57 -4.91 8.02
CA ILE A 103 15.75 -5.03 8.89
C ILE A 103 16.09 -3.71 9.60
N PRO A 104 16.10 -2.52 8.94
CA PRO A 104 16.35 -1.26 9.63
C PRO A 104 15.33 -0.96 10.74
N ILE A 105 14.07 -1.40 10.61
CA ILE A 105 13.07 -1.25 11.68
C ILE A 105 13.44 -2.09 12.88
N LEU A 106 13.91 -3.32 12.69
CA LEU A 106 14.39 -4.18 13.78
C LEU A 106 15.58 -3.55 14.53
N ILE A 107 16.51 -2.93 13.78
CA ILE A 107 17.64 -2.20 14.37
C ILE A 107 17.16 -0.97 15.12
N GLY A 108 16.13 -0.29 14.60
CA GLY A 108 15.55 0.93 15.16
C GLY A 108 14.58 0.73 16.33
N ILE A 109 14.27 -0.51 16.72
CA ILE A 109 13.32 -0.80 17.82
C ILE A 109 13.59 0.02 19.08
N PRO A 110 14.83 0.14 19.58
CA PRO A 110 15.09 0.93 20.79
C PRO A 110 14.83 2.44 20.61
N SER A 111 14.90 2.93 19.38
CA SER A 111 14.65 4.35 19.08
C SER A 111 13.17 4.65 18.78
N LEU A 112 12.39 3.63 18.43
CA LEU A 112 10.98 3.76 18.03
C LEU A 112 10.03 3.49 19.19
N TYR A 113 10.31 2.46 19.99
CA TYR A 113 9.32 1.90 20.91
C TYR A 113 9.77 1.97 22.37
N SER A 114 8.97 2.65 23.20
CA SER A 114 9.20 2.77 24.65
C SER A 114 9.18 1.42 25.38
N TRP A 115 8.36 0.48 24.93
CA TRP A 115 8.26 -0.87 25.49
C TRP A 115 9.52 -1.74 25.29
N SER A 116 10.46 -1.31 24.49
CA SER A 116 11.74 -2.01 24.29
C SER A 116 12.75 -1.77 25.43
N HIS A 117 12.51 -0.76 26.29
CA HIS A 117 13.38 -0.39 27.38
C HIS A 117 12.93 -1.01 28.71
N ALA A 118 13.73 -1.91 29.27
CA ALA A 118 13.40 -2.61 30.52
C ALA A 118 13.13 -1.66 31.71
N SER A 119 13.86 -0.54 31.80
CA SER A 119 13.66 0.48 32.84
C SER A 119 12.29 1.18 32.73
N VAL A 120 11.84 1.47 31.50
CA VAL A 120 10.55 2.08 31.24
C VAL A 120 9.42 1.10 31.57
N VAL A 121 9.57 -0.16 31.12
CA VAL A 121 8.59 -1.22 31.39
C VAL A 121 8.46 -1.50 32.90
N ALA A 122 9.57 -1.48 33.65
CA ALA A 122 9.52 -1.72 35.09
C ALA A 122 8.81 -0.59 35.87
N ALA A 123 8.88 0.65 35.36
CA ALA A 123 8.29 1.83 36.00
C ALA A 123 6.81 2.05 35.62
N ASP A 124 6.30 1.40 34.57
CA ASP A 124 4.97 1.62 34.03
C ASP A 124 4.09 0.36 34.17
N PRO A 125 3.03 0.39 35.00
CA PRO A 125 2.14 -0.76 35.21
C PRO A 125 1.44 -1.26 33.94
N VAL A 126 1.09 -0.35 32.99
CA VAL A 126 0.44 -0.71 31.72
C VAL A 126 1.42 -1.45 30.82
N LEU A 127 2.64 -0.94 30.69
CA LEU A 127 3.69 -1.60 29.91
C LEU A 127 4.07 -2.95 30.52
N LYS A 128 4.15 -3.02 31.86
CA LYS A 128 4.42 -4.29 32.55
C LYS A 128 3.33 -5.33 32.27
N TYR A 129 2.06 -4.93 32.29
CA TYR A 129 0.94 -5.80 31.93
C TYR A 129 1.01 -6.27 30.47
N LYS A 130 1.35 -5.38 29.53
CA LYS A 130 1.49 -5.67 28.10
C LYS A 130 2.79 -6.35 27.73
N SER A 131 3.74 -6.54 28.65
CA SER A 131 5.08 -7.08 28.38
C SER A 131 5.09 -8.51 27.82
N MET A 132 4.05 -9.31 28.13
CA MET A 132 3.86 -10.63 27.51
C MET A 132 3.70 -10.55 25.99
N TYR A 133 3.07 -9.49 25.48
CA TYR A 133 2.80 -9.27 24.06
C TYR A 133 3.85 -8.35 23.42
N LEU A 134 4.16 -7.21 24.08
CA LEU A 134 5.12 -6.19 23.63
C LEU A 134 6.52 -6.51 24.18
N ASN A 135 7.22 -7.42 23.52
CA ASN A 135 8.62 -7.74 23.78
C ASN A 135 9.32 -8.07 22.46
N PHE A 136 10.65 -7.90 22.44
CA PHE A 136 11.45 -8.07 21.24
C PHE A 136 11.31 -9.47 20.59
N PRO A 137 11.49 -10.61 21.31
CA PRO A 137 11.39 -11.93 20.69
C PRO A 137 10.00 -12.19 20.05
N PHE A 138 8.94 -11.81 20.74
CA PHE A 138 7.59 -12.05 20.26
C PHE A 138 7.20 -11.10 19.11
N PHE A 139 7.67 -9.85 19.12
CA PHE A 139 7.54 -8.90 18.01
C PHE A 139 8.20 -9.45 16.74
N VAL A 140 9.44 -9.94 16.84
CA VAL A 140 10.17 -10.53 15.70
C VAL A 140 9.47 -11.80 15.23
N GLY A 141 9.04 -12.68 16.15
CA GLY A 141 8.34 -13.91 15.81
C GLY A 141 7.05 -13.67 15.02
N ARG A 142 6.25 -12.66 15.44
CA ARG A 142 5.05 -12.27 14.69
C ARG A 142 5.38 -11.68 13.33
N ALA A 143 6.39 -10.80 13.25
CA ALA A 143 6.82 -10.23 11.97
C ALA A 143 7.27 -11.32 10.98
N VAL A 144 8.05 -12.30 11.44
CA VAL A 144 8.45 -13.46 10.63
C VAL A 144 7.23 -14.24 10.16
N PHE A 145 6.26 -14.50 11.03
CA PHE A 145 5.01 -15.19 10.68
C PHE A 145 4.23 -14.43 9.58
N TYR A 146 4.10 -13.09 9.70
CA TYR A 146 3.43 -12.28 8.70
C TYR A 146 4.13 -12.37 7.35
N PHE A 147 5.45 -12.16 7.33
CA PHE A 147 6.22 -12.23 6.09
C PHE A 147 6.21 -13.60 5.44
N LEU A 148 6.33 -14.69 6.21
CA LEU A 148 6.25 -16.03 5.65
C LEU A 148 4.91 -16.27 4.95
N GLY A 149 3.80 -15.87 5.57
CA GLY A 149 2.49 -16.02 4.95
C GLY A 149 2.29 -15.12 3.72
N TRP A 150 2.70 -13.85 3.77
CA TRP A 150 2.61 -12.94 2.62
C TRP A 150 3.49 -13.39 1.45
N LEU A 151 4.72 -13.84 1.72
CA LEU A 151 5.63 -14.38 0.72
C LEU A 151 5.08 -15.67 0.10
N PHE A 152 4.49 -16.53 0.92
CA PHE A 152 3.83 -17.74 0.42
C PHE A 152 2.66 -17.40 -0.50
N CYS A 153 1.76 -16.51 -0.09
CA CYS A 153 0.63 -16.08 -0.92
C CYS A 153 1.13 -15.45 -2.25
N ALA A 154 2.07 -14.52 -2.19
CA ALA A 154 2.63 -13.88 -3.38
C ALA A 154 3.33 -14.88 -4.31
N TRP A 155 4.12 -15.78 -3.76
CA TRP A 155 4.78 -16.86 -4.53
C TRP A 155 3.75 -17.78 -5.19
N PHE A 156 2.76 -18.25 -4.44
CA PHE A 156 1.74 -19.15 -4.96
C PHE A 156 0.93 -18.49 -6.09
N LEU A 157 0.41 -17.30 -5.87
CA LEU A 157 -0.37 -16.56 -6.86
C LEU A 157 0.45 -16.35 -8.15
N ASN A 158 1.69 -15.92 -8.03
CA ASN A 158 2.55 -15.67 -9.18
C ASN A 158 2.96 -16.95 -9.93
N ARG A 159 3.22 -18.06 -9.20
CA ARG A 159 3.57 -19.33 -9.80
C ARG A 159 2.41 -19.97 -10.58
N TRP A 160 1.21 -19.92 -10.00
CA TRP A 160 0.03 -20.48 -10.66
C TRP A 160 -0.47 -19.60 -11.80
N SER A 161 -0.34 -18.28 -11.71
CA SER A 161 -0.58 -17.37 -12.82
C SER A 161 0.37 -17.63 -13.99
N GLU A 162 1.66 -17.86 -13.72
CA GLU A 162 2.63 -18.24 -14.76
C GLU A 162 2.31 -19.60 -15.39
N ARG A 163 1.85 -20.56 -14.60
CA ARG A 163 1.41 -21.86 -15.11
C ARG A 163 0.18 -21.71 -16.00
N GLU A 164 -0.80 -20.91 -15.59
CA GLU A 164 -1.97 -20.61 -16.41
C GLU A 164 -1.57 -20.05 -17.77
N ASP A 165 -0.63 -19.08 -17.81
CA ASP A 165 -0.11 -18.51 -19.06
C ASP A 165 0.56 -19.54 -19.98
N ARG A 166 1.29 -20.50 -19.40
CA ARG A 166 2.04 -21.51 -20.18
C ARG A 166 1.19 -22.64 -20.70
N THR A 167 0.21 -23.07 -19.91
CA THR A 167 -0.53 -24.31 -20.19
C THR A 167 -1.96 -24.09 -20.65
N GLY A 168 -2.57 -22.94 -20.34
CA GLY A 168 -4.01 -22.72 -20.55
C GLY A 168 -4.90 -23.66 -19.71
N ASP A 169 -4.34 -24.31 -18.68
CA ASP A 169 -5.05 -25.28 -17.86
C ASP A 169 -6.06 -24.60 -16.93
N PRO A 170 -7.38 -24.83 -17.09
CA PRO A 170 -8.40 -24.26 -16.20
C PRO A 170 -8.21 -24.60 -14.72
N ALA A 171 -7.53 -25.73 -14.41
CA ALA A 171 -7.22 -26.10 -13.03
C ALA A 171 -6.26 -25.10 -12.37
N ALA A 172 -5.44 -24.38 -13.14
CA ALA A 172 -4.58 -23.33 -12.59
C ALA A 172 -5.41 -22.18 -12.05
N HIS A 173 -6.42 -21.70 -12.79
CA HIS A 173 -7.35 -20.65 -12.35
C HIS A 173 -8.13 -21.05 -11.09
N GLN A 174 -8.65 -22.28 -11.05
CA GLN A 174 -9.35 -22.81 -9.87
C GLN A 174 -8.48 -22.81 -8.61
N LYS A 175 -7.17 -23.13 -8.73
CA LYS A 175 -6.24 -23.05 -7.60
C LYS A 175 -5.96 -21.62 -7.15
N LEU A 176 -5.87 -20.66 -8.07
CA LEU A 176 -5.75 -19.25 -7.75
C LEU A 176 -6.97 -18.76 -6.96
N ALA A 177 -8.18 -19.10 -7.42
CA ALA A 177 -9.42 -18.77 -6.71
C ALA A 177 -9.52 -19.46 -5.34
N ALA A 178 -9.16 -20.74 -5.25
CA ALA A 178 -9.21 -21.52 -4.01
C ALA A 178 -8.28 -20.96 -2.90
N LEU A 179 -7.07 -20.51 -3.27
CA LEU A 179 -6.17 -19.88 -2.28
C LEU A 179 -6.65 -18.46 -1.91
N SER A 180 -7.30 -17.76 -2.84
CA SER A 180 -7.63 -16.35 -2.66
C SER A 180 -8.58 -16.09 -1.49
N GLY A 181 -9.55 -16.98 -1.24
CA GLY A 181 -10.45 -16.88 -0.10
C GLY A 181 -9.71 -16.90 1.26
N PRO A 182 -9.03 -17.99 1.61
CA PRO A 182 -8.21 -18.05 2.82
C PRO A 182 -7.12 -16.97 2.85
N GLY A 183 -6.55 -16.62 1.67
CA GLY A 183 -5.52 -15.60 1.54
C GLY A 183 -5.98 -14.20 1.92
N VAL A 184 -7.19 -13.80 1.52
CA VAL A 184 -7.79 -12.50 1.92
C VAL A 184 -8.03 -12.45 3.43
N LEU A 185 -8.53 -13.54 4.02
CA LEU A 185 -8.72 -13.62 5.47
C LEU A 185 -7.37 -13.52 6.20
N PHE A 186 -6.36 -14.26 5.76
CA PHE A 186 -5.01 -14.21 6.32
C PHE A 186 -4.43 -12.80 6.21
N TRP A 187 -4.54 -12.15 5.03
CA TRP A 187 -4.12 -10.77 4.83
C TRP A 187 -4.84 -9.83 5.79
N GLY A 188 -6.16 -9.90 5.91
CA GLY A 188 -6.94 -9.04 6.79
C GLY A 188 -6.52 -9.15 8.26
N PHE A 189 -6.37 -10.37 8.77
CA PHE A 189 -5.90 -10.60 10.14
C PHE A 189 -4.46 -10.13 10.34
N THR A 190 -3.55 -10.49 9.45
CA THR A 190 -2.13 -10.13 9.61
C THR A 190 -1.86 -8.64 9.44
N VAL A 191 -2.60 -7.94 8.56
CA VAL A 191 -2.52 -6.47 8.45
C VAL A 191 -3.07 -5.79 9.70
N THR A 192 -4.14 -6.32 10.29
CA THR A 192 -4.66 -5.83 11.57
C THR A 192 -3.60 -5.92 12.66
N PHE A 193 -3.01 -7.09 12.86
CA PHE A 193 -1.96 -7.26 13.87
C PHE A 193 -0.66 -6.51 13.52
N MET A 194 -0.28 -6.43 12.25
CA MET A 194 0.84 -5.60 11.78
C MET A 194 0.64 -4.12 12.16
N SER A 195 -0.56 -3.58 11.97
CA SER A 195 -0.86 -2.20 12.34
C SER A 195 -0.79 -1.96 13.85
N ILE A 196 -1.19 -2.95 14.65
CA ILE A 196 -1.07 -2.94 16.11
C ILE A 196 0.40 -3.00 16.53
N ASP A 197 1.16 -3.94 15.98
CA ASP A 197 2.54 -4.20 16.38
C ASP A 197 3.49 -3.07 15.98
N TRP A 198 3.35 -2.54 14.76
CA TRP A 198 4.36 -1.64 14.19
C TRP A 198 3.99 -0.17 14.30
N VAL A 199 2.69 0.15 14.39
CA VAL A 199 2.24 1.55 14.42
C VAL A 199 1.52 1.88 15.72
N MET A 200 0.47 1.13 16.09
CA MET A 200 -0.27 1.42 17.33
C MET A 200 0.61 1.29 18.58
N SER A 201 1.59 0.39 18.58
CA SER A 201 2.53 0.19 19.70
C SER A 201 3.55 1.33 19.88
N LEU A 202 3.59 2.34 18.99
CA LEU A 202 4.30 3.60 19.23
C LEU A 202 3.73 4.35 20.44
N GLU A 203 2.41 4.23 20.66
CA GLU A 203 1.69 4.73 21.82
C GLU A 203 1.06 3.55 22.59
N PRO A 204 1.83 2.86 23.45
CA PRO A 204 1.38 1.61 24.05
C PRO A 204 0.24 1.80 25.07
N HIS A 205 -0.04 3.01 25.53
CA HIS A 205 -1.18 3.31 26.41
C HIS A 205 -2.49 3.41 25.65
N TRP A 206 -2.43 3.69 24.36
CA TRP A 206 -3.58 3.83 23.49
C TRP A 206 -3.91 2.52 22.76
N PHE A 207 -5.17 2.32 22.45
CA PHE A 207 -5.65 1.21 21.60
C PHE A 207 -6.96 1.58 20.88
N SER A 208 -7.19 0.98 19.71
CA SER A 208 -8.43 1.09 18.96
C SER A 208 -8.69 -0.17 18.16
N THR A 209 -9.88 -0.72 18.23
CA THR A 209 -10.31 -1.88 17.44
C THR A 209 -10.48 -1.53 15.95
N MET A 210 -10.74 -0.26 15.63
CA MET A 210 -10.89 0.22 14.25
C MET A 210 -9.56 0.40 13.53
N TYR A 211 -8.42 0.39 14.24
CA TYR A 211 -7.12 0.75 13.68
C TYR A 211 -6.68 -0.19 12.56
N GLY A 212 -6.86 -1.50 12.74
CA GLY A 212 -6.59 -2.50 11.71
C GLY A 212 -7.41 -2.30 10.43
N LEU A 213 -8.70 -1.97 10.57
CA LEU A 213 -9.59 -1.71 9.44
C LEU A 213 -9.17 -0.45 8.66
N LEU A 214 -8.65 0.57 9.34
CA LEU A 214 -8.07 1.76 8.71
C LEU A 214 -6.89 1.40 7.81
N PHE A 215 -5.99 0.53 8.29
CA PHE A 215 -4.84 0.07 7.50
C PHE A 215 -5.27 -0.79 6.32
N ILE A 216 -6.22 -1.71 6.50
CA ILE A 216 -6.81 -2.52 5.44
C ILE A 216 -7.39 -1.64 4.32
N ALA A 217 -8.27 -0.69 4.69
CA ALA A 217 -8.87 0.25 3.74
C ALA A 217 -7.83 1.10 3.04
N GLY A 218 -6.85 1.60 3.79
CA GLY A 218 -5.77 2.41 3.27
C GLY A 218 -4.84 1.67 2.30
N GLN A 219 -4.58 0.38 2.52
CA GLN A 219 -3.81 -0.46 1.60
C GLN A 219 -4.58 -0.69 0.29
N GLY A 220 -5.88 -1.00 0.37
CA GLY A 220 -6.74 -1.13 -0.79
C GLY A 220 -6.81 0.14 -1.63
N LEU A 221 -6.95 1.29 -0.97
CA LEU A 221 -6.99 2.62 -1.59
C LEU A 221 -5.67 2.98 -2.28
N SER A 222 -4.52 2.75 -1.60
CA SER A 222 -3.19 3.00 -2.16
C SER A 222 -2.93 2.15 -3.41
N ALA A 223 -3.24 0.85 -3.32
CA ALA A 223 -3.05 -0.09 -4.41
C ALA A 223 -3.91 0.27 -5.63
N MET A 224 -5.20 0.52 -5.44
CA MET A 224 -6.09 0.90 -6.53
C MET A 224 -5.65 2.21 -7.21
N SER A 225 -5.19 3.18 -6.42
CA SER A 225 -4.68 4.45 -6.91
C SER A 225 -3.41 4.26 -7.76
N LEU A 226 -2.45 3.45 -7.30
CA LEU A 226 -1.26 3.10 -8.08
C LEU A 226 -1.63 2.39 -9.39
N LEU A 227 -2.51 1.39 -9.32
CA LEU A 227 -2.92 0.60 -10.49
C LEU A 227 -3.57 1.47 -11.54
N ILE A 228 -4.48 2.38 -11.19
CA ILE A 228 -5.11 3.32 -12.12
C ILE A 228 -4.06 4.25 -12.76
N ALA A 229 -3.18 4.85 -11.96
CA ALA A 229 -2.14 5.75 -12.46
C ALA A 229 -1.21 5.03 -13.45
N LEU A 230 -0.83 3.79 -13.14
CA LEU A 230 0.02 2.96 -13.99
C LEU A 230 -0.69 2.54 -15.28
N LEU A 231 -1.95 2.10 -15.22
CA LEU A 231 -2.71 1.73 -16.42
C LEU A 231 -2.82 2.90 -17.39
N VAL A 232 -3.04 4.12 -16.90
CA VAL A 232 -3.06 5.33 -17.73
C VAL A 232 -1.68 5.60 -18.35
N LEU A 233 -0.59 5.33 -17.65
CA LEU A 233 0.75 5.40 -18.22
C LEU A 233 0.94 4.35 -19.32
N LEU A 234 0.55 3.09 -19.06
CA LEU A 234 0.67 1.98 -19.99
C LEU A 234 -0.27 2.11 -21.21
N SER A 235 -1.40 2.84 -21.09
CA SER A 235 -2.31 3.08 -22.20
C SER A 235 -1.68 3.83 -23.38
N LYS A 236 -0.48 4.40 -23.21
CA LYS A 236 0.31 5.03 -24.29
C LYS A 236 1.09 4.03 -25.14
N TYR A 237 1.14 2.77 -24.73
CA TYR A 237 1.91 1.70 -25.37
C TYR A 237 1.02 0.55 -25.80
N GLU A 238 1.41 -0.11 -26.88
CA GLU A 238 0.78 -1.40 -27.25
C GLU A 238 1.18 -2.48 -26.23
N PRO A 239 0.30 -3.44 -25.99
CA PRO A 239 -1.07 -3.59 -26.50
C PRO A 239 -2.11 -2.79 -25.70
N MET A 240 -1.74 -2.14 -24.58
CA MET A 240 -2.66 -1.52 -23.62
C MET A 240 -3.49 -0.38 -24.23
N ASN A 241 -2.96 0.34 -25.23
CA ASN A 241 -3.70 1.36 -25.97
C ASN A 241 -4.91 0.82 -26.75
N ARG A 242 -4.88 -0.49 -27.10
CA ARG A 242 -6.00 -1.16 -27.80
C ARG A 242 -6.95 -1.88 -26.84
N VAL A 243 -6.48 -2.22 -25.64
CA VAL A 243 -7.25 -2.96 -24.64
C VAL A 243 -8.03 -2.02 -23.73
N LEU A 244 -7.36 -0.96 -23.23
CA LEU A 244 -7.95 -0.07 -22.24
C LEU A 244 -8.99 0.85 -22.87
N THR A 245 -10.20 0.81 -22.32
CA THR A 245 -11.32 1.64 -22.74
C THR A 245 -11.75 2.59 -21.62
N PRO A 246 -12.50 3.67 -21.93
CA PRO A 246 -13.07 4.53 -20.89
C PRO A 246 -14.00 3.79 -19.91
N ARG A 247 -14.54 2.63 -20.30
CA ARG A 247 -15.38 1.80 -19.43
C ARG A 247 -14.55 1.10 -18.36
N HIS A 248 -13.38 0.56 -18.71
CA HIS A 248 -12.43 0.05 -17.72
C HIS A 248 -12.04 1.10 -16.68
N MET A 249 -11.70 2.31 -17.12
CA MET A 249 -11.35 3.41 -16.22
C MET A 249 -12.53 3.82 -15.33
N HIS A 250 -13.76 3.80 -15.87
CA HIS A 250 -14.95 4.08 -15.09
C HIS A 250 -15.19 3.02 -13.99
N ASP A 251 -14.99 1.73 -14.28
CA ASP A 251 -15.21 0.67 -13.31
C ASP A 251 -14.14 0.67 -12.21
N LEU A 252 -12.86 0.87 -12.58
CA LEU A 252 -11.80 1.09 -11.61
C LEU A 252 -12.02 2.37 -10.77
N GLY A 253 -12.55 3.44 -11.40
CA GLY A 253 -12.93 4.67 -10.73
C GLY A 253 -14.09 4.50 -9.74
N LYS A 254 -15.02 3.56 -9.96
CA LYS A 254 -16.05 3.18 -8.97
C LYS A 254 -15.41 2.48 -7.77
N LEU A 255 -14.50 1.53 -8.04
CA LEU A 255 -13.76 0.85 -6.97
C LEU A 255 -12.90 1.83 -6.16
N LEU A 256 -12.26 2.80 -6.82
CA LEU A 256 -11.51 3.86 -6.15
C LEU A 256 -12.42 4.70 -5.25
N LEU A 257 -13.59 5.11 -5.75
CA LEU A 257 -14.60 5.83 -4.95
C LEU A 257 -15.06 5.02 -3.74
N ALA A 258 -15.33 3.72 -3.93
CA ALA A 258 -15.72 2.83 -2.83
C ALA A 258 -14.62 2.76 -1.77
N ASN A 259 -13.35 2.67 -2.16
CA ASN A 259 -12.23 2.68 -1.21
C ASN A 259 -12.08 4.02 -0.46
N VAL A 260 -12.30 5.15 -1.13
CA VAL A 260 -12.33 6.48 -0.48
C VAL A 260 -13.42 6.52 0.59
N MET A 261 -14.62 6.00 0.26
CA MET A 261 -15.74 5.93 1.20
C MET A 261 -15.44 5.01 2.39
N VAL A 262 -14.88 3.83 2.17
CA VAL A 262 -14.55 2.87 3.22
C VAL A 262 -13.48 3.43 4.15
N TRP A 263 -12.43 4.07 3.60
CA TRP A 263 -11.41 4.74 4.41
C TRP A 263 -12.01 5.85 5.28
N ALA A 264 -12.85 6.71 4.69
CA ALA A 264 -13.51 7.80 5.41
C ALA A 264 -14.45 7.27 6.50
N TYR A 265 -15.20 6.21 6.21
CA TYR A 265 -16.08 5.56 7.17
C TYR A 265 -15.30 5.05 8.40
N PHE A 266 -14.20 4.32 8.20
CA PHE A 266 -13.41 3.83 9.32
C PHE A 266 -12.70 4.94 10.08
N SER A 267 -12.17 5.96 9.38
CA SER A 267 -11.55 7.13 10.01
C SER A 267 -12.53 7.91 10.86
N PHE A 268 -13.72 8.17 10.33
CA PHE A 268 -14.77 8.86 11.05
C PHE A 268 -15.33 8.01 12.20
N SER A 269 -15.53 6.70 12.00
CA SER A 269 -15.99 5.80 13.04
C SER A 269 -15.04 5.75 14.23
N GLN A 270 -13.73 5.66 13.98
CA GLN A 270 -12.71 5.71 15.04
C GLN A 270 -12.78 7.03 15.80
N PHE A 271 -12.85 8.15 15.10
CA PHE A 271 -12.98 9.47 15.72
C PHE A 271 -14.25 9.56 16.56
N LEU A 272 -15.40 9.15 16.01
CA LEU A 272 -16.71 9.23 16.69
C LEU A 272 -16.75 8.37 17.96
N ILE A 273 -16.23 7.14 17.91
CA ILE A 273 -16.18 6.23 19.06
C ILE A 273 -15.35 6.86 20.18
N ILE A 274 -14.16 7.34 19.90
CA ILE A 274 -13.27 7.94 20.90
C ILE A 274 -13.84 9.26 21.44
N TRP A 275 -14.38 10.10 20.56
CA TRP A 275 -15.00 11.38 20.97
C TRP A 275 -16.25 11.18 21.83
N THR A 276 -17.11 10.21 21.46
CA THR A 276 -18.35 9.92 22.21
C THR A 276 -18.07 9.19 23.52
N GLY A 277 -17.12 8.24 23.49
CA GLY A 277 -16.70 7.48 24.68
C GLY A 277 -16.02 8.36 25.73
N ASN A 278 -15.32 9.38 25.30
CA ASN A 278 -14.63 10.38 26.13
C ASN A 278 -13.76 9.75 27.24
N LEU A 279 -13.11 8.63 26.93
CA LEU A 279 -12.27 7.90 27.88
C LEU A 279 -10.88 8.54 28.00
N PRO A 280 -10.39 8.76 29.23
CA PRO A 280 -9.08 9.40 29.44
C PRO A 280 -7.91 8.68 28.77
N GLU A 281 -8.02 7.37 28.56
CA GLU A 281 -7.00 6.53 27.93
C GLU A 281 -6.97 6.68 26.39
N GLU A 282 -8.10 7.03 25.79
CA GLU A 282 -8.26 7.07 24.34
C GLU A 282 -8.09 8.47 23.74
N ILE A 283 -8.56 9.51 24.44
CA ILE A 283 -8.58 10.92 23.99
C ILE A 283 -7.19 11.45 23.64
N PRO A 284 -6.10 11.13 24.36
CA PRO A 284 -4.77 11.68 24.11
C PRO A 284 -4.28 11.48 22.67
N PHE A 285 -4.73 10.42 21.99
CA PHE A 285 -4.43 10.16 20.60
C PHE A 285 -4.86 11.32 19.68
N TYR A 286 -6.11 11.78 19.82
CA TYR A 286 -6.61 12.90 19.01
C TYR A 286 -6.13 14.25 19.52
N LEU A 287 -5.96 14.44 20.83
CA LEU A 287 -5.44 15.70 21.37
C LEU A 287 -4.06 16.01 20.76
N ARG A 288 -3.15 15.04 20.69
CA ARG A 288 -1.85 15.23 20.06
C ARG A 288 -1.94 15.55 18.56
N ARG A 289 -2.94 15.03 17.87
CA ARG A 289 -3.16 15.18 16.42
C ARG A 289 -3.99 16.40 16.03
N LEU A 290 -4.67 17.02 17.00
CA LEU A 290 -5.51 18.19 16.77
C LEU A 290 -4.94 19.47 17.39
N THR A 291 -3.76 19.38 18.01
CA THR A 291 -3.06 20.54 18.58
C THR A 291 -1.75 20.83 17.85
N GLY A 292 -1.10 21.96 18.14
CA GLY A 292 0.28 22.29 17.79
C GLY A 292 0.54 22.26 16.30
N GLY A 293 -0.16 22.48 15.35
CA GLY A 293 0.12 22.43 13.90
C GLY A 293 -0.31 21.13 13.22
N TRP A 294 -0.48 20.02 13.96
CA TRP A 294 -0.99 18.76 13.43
C TRP A 294 -2.43 18.85 12.92
N TRP A 295 -3.22 19.76 13.45
CA TRP A 295 -4.60 19.98 13.03
C TRP A 295 -4.74 20.39 11.56
N TRP A 296 -3.71 21.06 10.99
CA TRP A 296 -3.68 21.37 9.56
C TRP A 296 -3.64 20.11 8.69
N LEU A 297 -2.86 19.11 9.13
CA LEU A 297 -2.83 17.83 8.44
C LEU A 297 -4.15 17.09 8.60
N ALA A 298 -4.77 17.14 9.78
CA ALA A 298 -6.11 16.57 9.99
C ALA A 298 -7.15 17.21 9.05
N LEU A 299 -7.17 18.55 8.96
CA LEU A 299 -8.04 19.26 8.03
C LEU A 299 -7.74 18.90 6.57
N LEU A 300 -6.44 18.83 6.21
CA LEU A 300 -6.00 18.41 4.89
C LEU A 300 -6.47 16.97 4.55
N LEU A 301 -6.48 16.06 5.51
CA LEU A 301 -7.01 14.71 5.33
C LEU A 301 -8.52 14.71 5.11
N VAL A 302 -9.28 15.46 5.89
CA VAL A 302 -10.74 15.56 5.70
C VAL A 302 -11.08 16.13 4.32
N VAL A 303 -10.42 17.20 3.91
CA VAL A 303 -10.70 17.87 2.64
C VAL A 303 -10.02 17.16 1.47
N GLY A 304 -8.73 16.91 1.56
CA GLY A 304 -7.91 16.41 0.43
C GLY A 304 -7.97 14.90 0.26
N HIS A 305 -8.09 14.11 1.35
CA HIS A 305 -8.11 12.66 1.23
C HIS A 305 -9.53 12.09 1.09
N PHE A 306 -10.54 12.82 1.58
CA PHE A 306 -11.94 12.41 1.48
C PHE A 306 -12.78 13.35 0.61
N ALA A 307 -13.09 14.58 1.06
CA ALA A 307 -14.14 15.40 0.47
C ALA A 307 -13.89 15.72 -1.02
N LEU A 308 -12.68 16.13 -1.37
CA LEU A 308 -12.32 16.45 -2.75
C LEU A 308 -12.32 15.23 -3.67
N PRO A 309 -11.63 14.11 -3.36
CA PRO A 309 -11.72 12.90 -4.19
C PRO A 309 -13.14 12.34 -4.28
N PHE A 310 -13.91 12.35 -3.19
CA PHE A 310 -15.30 11.93 -3.18
C PHE A 310 -16.13 12.75 -4.18
N ALA A 311 -16.11 14.08 -4.08
CA ALA A 311 -16.88 14.97 -4.97
C ALA A 311 -16.48 14.79 -6.44
N LEU A 312 -15.18 14.68 -6.74
CA LEU A 312 -14.67 14.51 -8.10
C LEU A 312 -15.03 13.14 -8.67
N LEU A 313 -14.90 12.05 -7.88
CA LEU A 313 -15.19 10.70 -8.32
C LEU A 313 -16.70 10.38 -8.44
N LEU A 314 -17.61 11.26 -8.01
CA LEU A 314 -19.04 11.15 -8.34
C LEU A 314 -19.28 11.35 -9.85
N SER A 315 -18.49 12.20 -10.50
CA SER A 315 -18.63 12.47 -11.93
C SER A 315 -18.31 11.24 -12.78
N ARG A 316 -19.25 10.84 -13.66
CA ARG A 316 -19.07 9.75 -14.62
C ARG A 316 -18.02 10.10 -15.68
N ASP A 317 -18.07 11.33 -16.18
CA ASP A 317 -17.20 11.79 -17.27
C ASP A 317 -15.74 11.89 -16.80
N LEU A 318 -15.53 12.33 -15.57
CA LEU A 318 -14.21 12.37 -14.95
C LEU A 318 -13.59 10.96 -14.84
N LYS A 319 -14.36 9.96 -14.39
CA LYS A 319 -13.88 8.57 -14.28
C LYS A 319 -13.56 7.95 -15.63
N ARG A 320 -14.15 8.41 -16.73
CA ARG A 320 -13.87 7.97 -18.10
C ARG A 320 -12.69 8.68 -18.74
N ASN A 321 -12.27 9.81 -18.19
CA ASN A 321 -11.14 10.57 -18.71
C ASN A 321 -9.83 10.07 -18.09
N PHE A 322 -8.98 9.45 -18.92
CA PHE A 322 -7.71 8.87 -18.50
C PHE A 322 -6.81 9.85 -17.75
N THR A 323 -6.71 11.08 -18.25
CA THR A 323 -5.84 12.10 -17.63
C THR A 323 -6.37 12.54 -16.28
N LEU A 324 -7.66 12.80 -16.17
CA LEU A 324 -8.26 13.30 -14.93
C LEU A 324 -8.27 12.24 -13.84
N ILE A 325 -8.66 10.99 -14.15
CA ILE A 325 -8.67 9.91 -13.16
C ILE A 325 -7.26 9.59 -12.67
N SER A 326 -6.25 9.64 -13.55
CA SER A 326 -4.86 9.44 -13.16
C SER A 326 -4.36 10.54 -12.22
N ARG A 327 -4.68 11.80 -12.47
CA ARG A 327 -4.32 12.91 -11.58
C ARG A 327 -4.94 12.76 -10.19
N ILE A 328 -6.22 12.34 -10.12
CA ILE A 328 -6.90 12.07 -8.85
C ILE A 328 -6.26 10.88 -8.15
N ALA A 329 -5.94 9.79 -8.85
CA ALA A 329 -5.28 8.63 -8.28
C ALA A 329 -3.91 8.97 -7.71
N ILE A 330 -3.08 9.75 -8.42
CA ILE A 330 -1.78 10.23 -7.93
C ILE A 330 -1.96 11.14 -6.71
N PHE A 331 -2.96 12.03 -6.73
CA PHE A 331 -3.27 12.89 -5.60
C PHE A 331 -3.68 12.07 -4.36
N ILE A 332 -4.51 11.04 -4.53
CA ILE A 332 -4.89 10.14 -3.43
C ILE A 332 -3.67 9.38 -2.88
N LEU A 333 -2.73 8.93 -3.73
CA LEU A 333 -1.47 8.32 -3.27
C LEU A 333 -0.65 9.28 -2.42
N PHE A 334 -0.55 10.54 -2.84
CA PHE A 334 0.11 11.58 -2.04
C PHE A 334 -0.61 11.80 -0.70
N MET A 335 -1.93 11.92 -0.73
CA MET A 335 -2.72 12.07 0.49
C MET A 335 -2.62 10.85 1.42
N ARG A 336 -2.42 9.67 0.85
CA ARG A 336 -2.17 8.46 1.65
C ARG A 336 -0.82 8.49 2.36
N ALA A 337 0.22 9.07 1.75
CA ALA A 337 1.49 9.30 2.43
C ALA A 337 1.31 10.29 3.61
N VAL A 338 0.54 11.37 3.41
CA VAL A 338 0.19 12.32 4.48
C VAL A 338 -0.59 11.63 5.61
N ASP A 339 -1.52 10.74 5.28
CA ASP A 339 -2.32 10.01 6.28
C ASP A 339 -1.44 9.07 7.13
N ILE A 340 -0.55 8.27 6.52
CA ILE A 340 0.36 7.42 7.30
C ILE A 340 1.32 8.25 8.15
N TYR A 341 1.83 9.36 7.62
CA TYR A 341 2.64 10.29 8.39
C TYR A 341 1.88 10.82 9.60
N TRP A 342 0.61 11.26 9.42
CA TRP A 342 -0.25 11.72 10.50
C TRP A 342 -0.60 10.62 11.51
N GLN A 343 -0.63 9.35 11.10
CA GLN A 343 -0.85 8.21 12.01
C GLN A 343 0.37 7.92 12.89
N THR A 344 1.59 8.20 12.43
CA THR A 344 2.84 7.74 13.07
C THR A 344 3.64 8.84 13.74
N ALA A 345 3.78 10.02 13.10
CA ALA A 345 4.72 11.05 13.53
C ALA A 345 4.32 11.80 14.83
N PRO A 346 3.03 12.08 15.14
CA PRO A 346 2.67 12.78 16.36
C PRO A 346 3.11 12.09 17.65
N ASP A 347 3.02 10.76 17.69
CA ASP A 347 3.41 9.96 18.87
C ASP A 347 4.92 9.99 19.08
N ALA A 348 5.66 9.87 18.00
CA ALA A 348 7.11 9.92 18.01
C ALA A 348 7.69 11.31 18.36
N LEU A 349 6.93 12.38 18.18
CA LEU A 349 7.32 13.78 18.41
C LEU A 349 6.62 14.40 19.64
N ASN A 350 6.01 13.58 20.49
CA ASN A 350 5.28 14.04 21.70
C ASN A 350 4.27 15.18 21.40
N GLY A 351 3.61 15.13 20.24
CA GLY A 351 2.64 16.12 19.81
C GLY A 351 3.22 17.43 19.23
N VAL A 352 4.53 17.59 19.21
CA VAL A 352 5.17 18.77 18.60
C VAL A 352 5.21 18.61 17.08
N PHE A 353 4.74 19.61 16.34
CA PHE A 353 4.83 19.61 14.88
C PHE A 353 6.22 20.06 14.44
N ALA A 354 7.10 19.13 14.17
CA ALA A 354 8.48 19.37 13.76
C ALA A 354 8.88 18.44 12.60
N PRO A 355 8.37 18.71 11.37
CA PRO A 355 8.75 17.89 10.20
C PRO A 355 10.25 18.04 9.92
N SER A 356 10.88 16.92 9.57
CA SER A 356 12.29 16.83 9.22
C SER A 356 12.45 16.71 7.71
N TRP A 357 13.58 17.19 7.17
CA TRP A 357 13.95 16.92 5.77
C TRP A 357 14.05 15.42 5.46
N MET A 358 14.29 14.57 6.48
CA MET A 358 14.28 13.12 6.35
C MET A 358 12.87 12.58 6.05
N ASP A 359 11.82 13.27 6.46
CA ASP A 359 10.44 12.91 6.13
C ASP A 359 10.12 13.07 4.64
N LEU A 360 11.01 13.72 3.87
CA LEU A 360 10.95 13.79 2.41
C LEU A 360 11.95 12.84 1.76
N THR A 361 13.19 12.77 2.24
CA THR A 361 14.25 12.02 1.57
C THR A 361 14.14 10.50 1.79
N VAL A 362 13.69 10.06 2.97
CA VAL A 362 13.51 8.62 3.25
C VAL A 362 12.41 7.99 2.38
N PRO A 363 11.18 8.57 2.24
CA PRO A 363 10.19 8.02 1.34
C PRO A 363 10.61 8.06 -0.13
N ILE A 364 11.37 9.08 -0.56
CA ILE A 364 11.98 9.08 -1.90
C ILE A 364 12.98 7.91 -2.03
N GLY A 365 13.73 7.64 -0.97
CA GLY A 365 14.69 6.55 -0.92
C GLY A 365 14.04 5.17 -1.04
N ILE A 366 13.15 4.85 -0.10
CA ILE A 366 12.43 3.56 -0.09
C ILE A 366 11.56 3.43 -1.34
N GLY A 367 10.82 4.48 -1.69
CA GLY A 367 9.93 4.50 -2.85
C GLY A 367 10.67 4.35 -4.17
N GLY A 368 11.84 4.97 -4.31
CA GLY A 368 12.68 4.83 -5.49
C GLY A 368 13.21 3.41 -5.66
N ILE A 369 13.67 2.78 -4.59
CA ILE A 369 14.13 1.37 -4.60
C ILE A 369 12.94 0.44 -4.88
N TRP A 370 11.81 0.65 -4.21
CA TRP A 370 10.59 -0.12 -4.39
C TRP A 370 10.08 -0.03 -5.84
N LEU A 371 9.97 1.18 -6.38
CA LEU A 371 9.47 1.42 -7.74
C LEU A 371 10.43 0.86 -8.80
N ALA A 372 11.74 0.96 -8.58
CA ALA A 372 12.72 0.34 -9.47
C ALA A 372 12.57 -1.19 -9.52
N TYR A 373 12.36 -1.83 -8.37
CA TYR A 373 12.15 -3.27 -8.31
C TYR A 373 10.77 -3.68 -8.84
N PHE A 374 9.76 -2.86 -8.63
CA PHE A 374 8.44 -3.02 -9.26
C PHE A 374 8.51 -2.99 -10.79
N LEU A 375 9.19 -1.98 -11.37
CA LEU A 375 9.38 -1.86 -12.82
C LEU A 375 10.18 -3.03 -13.40
N PHE A 376 11.18 -3.54 -12.66
CA PHE A 376 11.89 -4.75 -13.03
C PHE A 376 10.94 -5.96 -13.10
N ASN A 377 10.09 -6.15 -12.10
CA ASN A 377 9.11 -7.23 -12.07
C ASN A 377 8.06 -7.10 -13.18
N LEU A 378 7.59 -5.89 -13.45
CA LEU A 378 6.61 -5.61 -14.50
C LEU A 378 7.15 -5.98 -15.88
N ALA A 379 8.45 -5.71 -16.13
CA ALA A 379 9.11 -5.98 -17.39
C ALA A 379 9.37 -7.48 -17.69
N GLN A 380 9.06 -8.39 -16.76
CA GLN A 380 9.35 -9.83 -16.93
C GLN A 380 8.21 -10.65 -17.53
N ARG A 381 7.01 -10.08 -17.67
CA ARG A 381 5.82 -10.81 -18.11
C ARG A 381 5.01 -10.01 -19.12
N PRO A 382 4.22 -10.66 -19.99
CA PRO A 382 3.26 -9.98 -20.84
C PRO A 382 2.36 -9.03 -20.03
N LEU A 383 1.94 -7.92 -20.64
CA LEU A 383 1.11 -6.91 -19.95
C LEU A 383 -0.32 -7.37 -19.64
N MET A 384 -0.77 -8.44 -20.30
CA MET A 384 -2.07 -9.08 -20.08
C MET A 384 -1.90 -10.57 -19.79
N PRO A 385 -2.78 -11.19 -18.99
CA PRO A 385 -2.81 -12.65 -18.84
C PRO A 385 -3.22 -13.30 -20.16
N LEU A 386 -2.57 -14.42 -20.52
CA LEU A 386 -2.77 -15.03 -21.83
C LEU A 386 -3.98 -15.98 -21.89
N HIS A 387 -4.31 -16.63 -20.78
CA HIS A 387 -5.38 -17.64 -20.71
C HIS A 387 -6.35 -17.39 -19.55
N ASP A 388 -6.53 -16.13 -19.15
CA ASP A 388 -7.54 -15.76 -18.15
C ASP A 388 -8.94 -16.02 -18.73
N PRO A 389 -9.85 -16.70 -18.03
CA PRO A 389 -11.22 -16.98 -18.50
C PRO A 389 -12.02 -15.72 -18.87
N HIS A 390 -11.70 -14.58 -18.25
CA HIS A 390 -12.35 -13.29 -18.49
C HIS A 390 -11.60 -12.39 -19.50
N LEU A 391 -10.57 -12.92 -20.19
CA LEU A 391 -9.77 -12.13 -21.13
C LEU A 391 -10.61 -11.61 -22.30
N GLU A 392 -11.45 -12.47 -22.91
CA GLU A 392 -12.30 -12.07 -24.02
C GLU A 392 -13.32 -11.00 -23.59
N GLU A 393 -13.92 -11.17 -22.42
CA GLU A 393 -14.81 -10.16 -21.83
C GLU A 393 -14.08 -8.83 -21.67
N ALA A 394 -12.85 -8.84 -21.12
CA ALA A 394 -12.04 -7.63 -20.96
C ALA A 394 -11.71 -6.96 -22.30
N LEU A 395 -11.42 -7.73 -23.35
CA LEU A 395 -11.10 -7.20 -24.68
C LEU A 395 -12.31 -6.58 -25.38
N GLN A 396 -13.51 -7.07 -25.09
CA GLN A 396 -14.78 -6.56 -25.64
C GLN A 396 -15.37 -5.43 -24.78
N HIS A 397 -14.93 -5.28 -23.53
CA HIS A 397 -15.53 -4.37 -22.56
C HIS A 397 -15.47 -2.90 -23.00
N GLY A 398 -16.66 -2.33 -23.30
CA GLY A 398 -16.79 -0.94 -23.72
C GLY A 398 -16.54 -0.67 -25.21
N ARG A 399 -16.54 -1.71 -26.04
CA ARG A 399 -16.51 -1.59 -27.51
C ARG A 399 -17.89 -1.68 -28.14
N GLU A 400 -18.95 -2.04 -27.37
CA GLU A 400 -20.34 -2.04 -27.74
C GLU A 400 -20.99 -0.66 -27.64
#